data_01c72e2ec32075c46d81cea78a591ef8
#
_entry.id   01c72e2ec32075c46d81cea78a591ef8
#
_cell.length_a   1.000
_cell.length_b   1.000
_cell.length_c   1.000
_cell.angle_alpha   90.00
_cell.angle_beta   90.00
_cell.angle_gamma   90.00
#
_symmetry.space_group_name_H-M   'P 1'
#
loop_
_entity.id
_entity.type
_entity.pdbx_description
1 polymer ?
#
loop_
_entity_poly.entity_id
_entity_poly.type
_entity_poly.pdbx_seq_one_letter_code
_entity_poly.pdbx_strand_id
1 'polypeptide(L)'
;PRDWTITATYQIPEGASGLAFDGTYLYCGIYGANGDEFYQIDPADGSYHLLFTNPVIEDCFVMTYDGNHLWVTDHPGSSSNPAIAYELDMTGNIVSQFNLPDHYMSGIAYDNGDIWVATYYDPDGHIYKVNSLGNILQDFPAPDNQPWDLCMENDYLWMADYWGDALYKIDTEDGSLIESYASEGVDPAGIVFDGTYLWYCDNGQDYQQDFLYKVDLGGEGTPGINLGFDEFNFGQVIVGEQSLTDLPVTNTGTADLEIYSVVFSIPQYSSTFQPPLIILPNETAYLTIDFEPDSYGEFPAVMTISSNDPVNPEEGVSLNGFGIFQEQDIAVFPTEINFGNIRVGAVTG
;
A
#
# COMPACT_ATOMS: atom_id res chain seq x y z
N PRO A 1 3.37 -2.77 -8.98
CA PRO A 1 1.93 -2.82 -9.17
C PRO A 1 1.37 -3.90 -8.27
N ARG A 2 0.26 -3.62 -7.61
CA ARG A 2 -0.48 -4.58 -6.78
C ARG A 2 -0.98 -5.73 -7.65
N ASP A 3 -1.18 -6.91 -7.06
CA ASP A 3 -1.80 -8.04 -7.75
C ASP A 3 -3.32 -7.82 -7.86
N TRP A 4 -3.74 -7.13 -8.90
CA TRP A 4 -5.14 -6.91 -9.25
C TRP A 4 -5.82 -8.24 -9.62
N THR A 5 -6.87 -8.63 -8.89
CA THR A 5 -7.59 -9.88 -9.15
C THR A 5 -9.10 -9.69 -9.01
N ILE A 6 -9.86 -10.00 -10.06
CA ILE A 6 -11.32 -10.07 -9.97
C ILE A 6 -11.71 -11.34 -9.22
N THR A 7 -12.36 -11.16 -8.07
CA THR A 7 -12.76 -12.25 -7.17
C THR A 7 -14.23 -12.64 -7.32
N ALA A 8 -15.05 -11.74 -7.86
CA ALA A 8 -16.45 -12.01 -8.21
C ALA A 8 -16.92 -11.10 -9.34
N THR A 9 -17.92 -11.57 -10.10
CA THR A 9 -18.63 -10.81 -11.12
C THR A 9 -20.12 -11.10 -11.01
N TYR A 10 -20.93 -10.05 -10.92
CA TYR A 10 -22.37 -10.14 -10.79
C TYR A 10 -23.09 -9.39 -11.91
N GLN A 11 -24.22 -9.91 -12.38
CA GLN A 11 -25.10 -9.17 -13.26
C GLN A 11 -25.89 -8.14 -12.44
N ILE A 12 -25.98 -6.91 -12.94
CA ILE A 12 -26.71 -5.80 -12.32
C ILE A 12 -27.69 -5.17 -13.31
N PRO A 13 -28.58 -4.27 -12.89
CA PRO A 13 -29.49 -3.58 -13.79
C PRO A 13 -28.76 -2.88 -14.93
N GLU A 14 -29.35 -2.90 -16.12
CA GLU A 14 -28.84 -2.22 -17.32
C GLU A 14 -28.86 -0.71 -17.14
N GLY A 15 -27.80 -0.03 -17.58
CA GLY A 15 -27.62 1.40 -17.43
C GLY A 15 -26.95 1.81 -16.10
N ALA A 16 -26.29 0.89 -15.42
CA ALA A 16 -25.54 1.17 -14.20
C ALA A 16 -24.48 2.25 -14.44
N SER A 17 -24.51 3.31 -13.63
CA SER A 17 -23.70 4.51 -13.85
C SER A 17 -22.83 4.90 -12.66
N GLY A 18 -23.35 4.83 -11.43
CA GLY A 18 -22.63 5.20 -10.22
C GLY A 18 -22.78 4.17 -9.12
N LEU A 19 -21.77 4.06 -8.23
CA LEU A 19 -21.75 3.15 -7.11
C LEU A 19 -21.49 3.87 -5.79
N ALA A 20 -22.18 3.42 -4.73
CA ALA A 20 -21.90 3.80 -3.34
C ALA A 20 -21.94 2.59 -2.41
N PHE A 21 -21.34 2.71 -1.21
CA PHE A 21 -21.33 1.64 -0.19
C PHE A 21 -21.59 2.21 1.20
N ASP A 22 -22.53 1.60 1.96
CA ASP A 22 -22.92 2.07 3.30
C ASP A 22 -22.25 1.32 4.45
N GLY A 23 -21.33 0.43 4.14
CA GLY A 23 -20.70 -0.48 5.11
C GLY A 23 -21.35 -1.88 5.15
N THR A 24 -22.47 -2.06 4.44
CA THR A 24 -23.23 -3.32 4.39
C THR A 24 -23.66 -3.65 2.97
N TYR A 25 -24.26 -2.69 2.27
CA TYR A 25 -24.82 -2.84 0.93
C TYR A 25 -24.16 -1.89 -0.05
N LEU A 26 -24.10 -2.32 -1.29
CA LEU A 26 -23.80 -1.45 -2.43
C LEU A 26 -25.09 -0.80 -2.93
N TYR A 27 -24.95 0.38 -3.47
CA TYR A 27 -26.03 1.13 -4.12
C TYR A 27 -25.60 1.45 -5.54
N CYS A 28 -26.56 1.39 -6.47
CA CYS A 28 -26.31 1.68 -7.87
C CYS A 28 -27.40 2.63 -8.40
N GLY A 29 -26.96 3.71 -9.05
CA GLY A 29 -27.82 4.58 -9.83
C GLY A 29 -27.90 4.13 -11.29
N ILE A 30 -29.07 4.22 -11.90
CA ILE A 30 -29.29 3.86 -13.30
C ILE A 30 -29.47 5.13 -14.12
N TYR A 31 -28.63 5.28 -15.12
CA TYR A 31 -28.78 6.33 -16.12
C TYR A 31 -29.85 5.93 -17.15
N GLY A 32 -30.94 6.69 -17.28
CA GLY A 32 -31.97 6.33 -18.25
C GLY A 32 -33.23 7.16 -18.30
N ALA A 33 -33.98 7.03 -19.37
CA ALA A 33 -35.03 7.93 -19.87
C ALA A 33 -36.38 7.98 -19.10
N ASN A 34 -36.53 7.35 -17.92
CA ASN A 34 -37.82 7.24 -17.22
C ASN A 34 -37.84 7.74 -15.78
N GLY A 35 -36.86 8.55 -15.36
CA GLY A 35 -36.59 8.94 -13.97
C GLY A 35 -35.60 7.98 -13.35
N ASP A 36 -34.69 8.53 -12.60
CA ASP A 36 -33.59 7.73 -12.08
C ASP A 36 -34.05 6.71 -11.05
N GLU A 37 -33.64 5.48 -11.28
CA GLU A 37 -33.85 4.34 -10.41
C GLU A 37 -32.61 4.10 -9.58
N PHE A 38 -32.80 3.86 -8.28
CA PHE A 38 -31.74 3.57 -7.35
C PHE A 38 -31.93 2.18 -6.78
N TYR A 39 -30.92 1.34 -6.93
CA TYR A 39 -30.95 -0.05 -6.51
C TYR A 39 -30.03 -0.28 -5.31
N GLN A 40 -30.44 -1.17 -4.42
CA GLN A 40 -29.59 -1.74 -3.39
C GLN A 40 -29.13 -3.13 -3.82
N ILE A 41 -27.84 -3.44 -3.66
CA ILE A 41 -27.20 -4.67 -4.08
C ILE A 41 -26.53 -5.32 -2.88
N ASP A 42 -26.76 -6.63 -2.66
CA ASP A 42 -26.03 -7.41 -1.67
C ASP A 42 -24.64 -7.80 -2.23
N PRO A 43 -23.53 -7.33 -1.60
CA PRO A 43 -22.18 -7.64 -2.08
C PRO A 43 -21.79 -9.11 -1.91
N ALA A 44 -22.56 -9.91 -1.14
CA ALA A 44 -22.25 -11.30 -0.91
C ALA A 44 -22.63 -12.21 -2.09
N ASP A 45 -23.71 -11.88 -2.81
CA ASP A 45 -24.23 -12.72 -3.89
C ASP A 45 -24.68 -11.93 -5.14
N GLY A 46 -24.60 -10.60 -5.12
CA GLY A 46 -25.00 -9.72 -6.22
C GLY A 46 -26.51 -9.57 -6.40
N SER A 47 -27.32 -10.10 -5.48
CA SER A 47 -28.77 -9.89 -5.55
C SER A 47 -29.13 -8.43 -5.33
N TYR A 48 -30.11 -7.94 -6.08
CA TYR A 48 -30.48 -6.53 -6.03
C TYR A 48 -31.99 -6.32 -6.06
N HIS A 49 -32.43 -5.16 -5.57
CA HIS A 49 -33.82 -4.71 -5.65
C HIS A 49 -33.90 -3.19 -5.78
N LEU A 50 -34.98 -2.73 -6.42
CA LEU A 50 -35.24 -1.29 -6.51
C LEU A 50 -35.47 -0.71 -5.10
N LEU A 51 -34.67 0.29 -4.74
CA LEU A 51 -34.76 0.96 -3.45
C LEU A 51 -35.77 2.12 -3.52
N PHE A 52 -35.58 3.03 -4.44
CA PHE A 52 -36.49 4.15 -4.72
C PHE A 52 -36.30 4.68 -6.16
N THR A 53 -37.19 5.55 -6.57
CA THR A 53 -37.05 6.40 -7.78
C THR A 53 -37.16 7.87 -7.39
N ASN A 54 -36.39 8.72 -8.04
CA ASN A 54 -36.46 10.16 -7.82
C ASN A 54 -36.73 10.90 -9.15
N PRO A 55 -37.94 11.47 -9.36
CA PRO A 55 -38.30 12.13 -10.62
C PRO A 55 -37.72 13.54 -10.77
N VAL A 56 -37.02 14.06 -9.78
CA VAL A 56 -36.41 15.41 -9.82
C VAL A 56 -35.01 15.33 -10.41
N ILE A 57 -34.33 14.23 -10.19
CA ILE A 57 -33.00 13.94 -10.76
C ILE A 57 -33.25 13.38 -12.16
N GLU A 58 -32.84 14.10 -13.19
CA GLU A 58 -33.14 13.77 -14.59
C GLU A 58 -32.09 12.84 -15.20
N ASP A 59 -30.82 13.01 -14.79
CA ASP A 59 -29.68 12.27 -15.29
C ASP A 59 -28.68 12.02 -14.13
N CYS A 60 -28.94 10.98 -13.29
CA CYS A 60 -28.01 10.56 -12.26
C CYS A 60 -26.78 9.91 -12.89
N PHE A 61 -25.67 10.62 -12.89
CA PHE A 61 -24.44 10.06 -13.43
C PHE A 61 -23.75 9.13 -12.43
N VAL A 62 -23.54 9.60 -11.20
CA VAL A 62 -22.71 8.90 -10.24
C VAL A 62 -23.17 9.18 -8.82
N MET A 63 -22.66 8.37 -7.86
CA MET A 63 -23.09 8.50 -6.47
C MET A 63 -21.98 8.13 -5.48
N THR A 64 -22.09 8.69 -4.26
CA THR A 64 -21.26 8.34 -3.11
C THR A 64 -22.10 8.34 -1.82
N TYR A 65 -21.57 7.83 -0.71
CA TYR A 65 -22.25 7.79 0.59
C TYR A 65 -21.42 8.50 1.67
N ASP A 66 -22.06 9.37 2.46
CA ASP A 66 -21.38 10.19 3.48
C ASP A 66 -21.44 9.62 4.90
N GLY A 67 -22.01 8.42 5.07
CA GLY A 67 -22.27 7.79 6.36
C GLY A 67 -23.71 7.89 6.83
N ASN A 68 -24.55 8.73 6.20
CA ASN A 68 -25.98 8.91 6.49
C ASN A 68 -26.83 9.05 5.22
N HIS A 69 -26.31 9.66 4.18
CA HIS A 69 -27.02 10.04 2.98
C HIS A 69 -26.25 9.63 1.72
N LEU A 70 -27.01 9.50 0.61
CA LEU A 70 -26.45 9.35 -0.72
C LEU A 70 -26.24 10.74 -1.33
N TRP A 71 -25.05 10.96 -1.91
CA TRP A 71 -24.78 12.10 -2.74
C TRP A 71 -24.74 11.67 -4.20
N VAL A 72 -25.40 12.41 -5.07
CA VAL A 72 -25.48 12.13 -6.50
C VAL A 72 -25.23 13.40 -7.31
N THR A 73 -24.62 13.22 -8.48
CA THR A 73 -24.50 14.30 -9.45
C THR A 73 -25.61 14.21 -10.49
N ASP A 74 -26.19 15.33 -10.84
CA ASP A 74 -27.20 15.46 -11.89
C ASP A 74 -26.76 16.49 -12.93
N HIS A 75 -26.88 16.10 -14.17
CA HIS A 75 -26.55 16.93 -15.31
C HIS A 75 -27.83 17.53 -15.88
N PRO A 76 -28.06 18.88 -15.79
CA PRO A 76 -29.34 19.51 -16.14
C PRO A 76 -29.64 19.59 -17.63
N GLY A 77 -29.13 18.69 -18.46
CA GLY A 77 -29.41 18.58 -19.91
C GLY A 77 -29.08 19.83 -20.75
N SER A 78 -28.40 20.82 -20.17
CA SER A 78 -28.10 22.10 -20.79
C SER A 78 -26.73 22.62 -20.40
N SER A 79 -25.87 22.87 -21.39
CA SER A 79 -24.55 23.50 -21.21
C SER A 79 -24.58 24.91 -20.62
N SER A 80 -25.76 25.42 -20.29
CA SER A 80 -25.93 26.79 -19.73
C SER A 80 -26.09 26.79 -18.21
N ASN A 81 -26.36 25.65 -17.60
CA ASN A 81 -26.56 25.52 -16.17
C ASN A 81 -25.42 24.65 -15.56
N PRO A 82 -24.92 24.98 -14.36
CA PRO A 82 -23.98 24.09 -13.67
C PRO A 82 -24.66 22.77 -13.32
N ALA A 83 -23.91 21.71 -13.26
CA ALA A 83 -24.35 20.45 -12.66
C ALA A 83 -24.68 20.64 -11.18
N ILE A 84 -25.50 19.78 -10.63
CA ILE A 84 -25.99 19.88 -9.26
C ILE A 84 -25.56 18.62 -8.49
N ALA A 85 -25.03 18.81 -7.29
CA ALA A 85 -24.90 17.73 -6.32
C ALA A 85 -26.15 17.73 -5.42
N TYR A 86 -26.85 16.60 -5.36
CA TYR A 86 -27.98 16.37 -4.47
C TYR A 86 -27.60 15.45 -3.33
N GLU A 87 -27.99 15.81 -2.12
CA GLU A 87 -27.97 14.96 -0.93
C GLU A 87 -29.34 14.32 -0.75
N LEU A 88 -29.40 12.99 -0.76
CA LEU A 88 -30.63 12.21 -0.65
C LEU A 88 -30.64 11.41 0.64
N ASP A 89 -31.77 11.39 1.35
CA ASP A 89 -31.99 10.39 2.39
C ASP A 89 -32.15 8.98 1.78
N MET A 90 -32.05 7.94 2.60
CA MET A 90 -32.13 6.55 2.14
C MET A 90 -33.54 6.14 1.65
N THR A 91 -34.50 7.08 1.60
CA THR A 91 -35.83 6.91 1.00
C THR A 91 -36.00 7.73 -0.29
N GLY A 92 -34.93 8.40 -0.73
CA GLY A 92 -34.88 9.16 -1.97
C GLY A 92 -35.36 10.61 -1.87
N ASN A 93 -35.62 11.16 -0.67
CA ASN A 93 -35.98 12.57 -0.54
C ASN A 93 -34.72 13.45 -0.58
N ILE A 94 -34.79 14.58 -1.29
CA ILE A 94 -33.71 15.56 -1.31
C ILE A 94 -33.61 16.26 0.05
N VAL A 95 -32.47 16.15 0.69
CA VAL A 95 -32.11 16.78 1.97
C VAL A 95 -31.48 18.15 1.72
N SER A 96 -30.52 18.19 0.82
CA SER A 96 -29.85 19.43 0.39
C SER A 96 -29.36 19.32 -1.05
N GLN A 97 -28.93 20.47 -1.61
CA GLN A 97 -28.30 20.51 -2.93
C GLN A 97 -27.42 21.74 -3.07
N PHE A 98 -26.43 21.68 -3.94
CA PHE A 98 -25.66 22.86 -4.36
C PHE A 98 -25.16 22.72 -5.81
N ASN A 99 -24.81 23.85 -6.41
CA ASN A 99 -24.28 23.88 -7.77
C ASN A 99 -22.80 23.47 -7.75
N LEU A 100 -22.42 22.61 -8.68
CA LEU A 100 -21.05 22.21 -8.93
C LEU A 100 -20.29 23.26 -9.78
N PRO A 101 -18.96 23.23 -9.83
CA PRO A 101 -18.17 24.27 -10.52
C PRO A 101 -18.41 24.35 -12.03
N ASP A 102 -18.78 23.25 -12.67
CA ASP A 102 -19.00 23.16 -14.12
C ASP A 102 -20.35 22.49 -14.44
N HIS A 103 -20.70 22.45 -15.71
CA HIS A 103 -21.91 21.83 -16.22
C HIS A 103 -21.74 20.36 -16.63
N TYR A 104 -20.53 19.92 -16.93
CA TYR A 104 -20.21 18.54 -17.27
C TYR A 104 -19.49 17.81 -16.11
N MET A 105 -20.12 17.79 -14.94
CA MET A 105 -19.57 17.09 -13.77
C MET A 105 -20.14 15.69 -13.69
N SER A 106 -19.25 14.71 -13.59
CA SER A 106 -19.61 13.28 -13.44
C SER A 106 -19.18 12.77 -12.07
N GLY A 107 -17.95 12.35 -11.90
CA GLY A 107 -17.43 11.67 -10.72
C GLY A 107 -17.75 12.35 -9.40
N ILE A 108 -18.05 11.57 -8.36
CA ILE A 108 -18.29 12.09 -7.02
C ILE A 108 -17.72 11.15 -5.94
N ALA A 109 -16.91 11.68 -5.03
CA ALA A 109 -16.42 10.97 -3.86
C ALA A 109 -16.51 11.83 -2.60
N TYR A 110 -17.08 11.29 -1.51
CA TYR A 110 -17.17 11.98 -0.23
C TYR A 110 -15.88 11.86 0.55
N ASP A 111 -15.40 13.00 1.09
CA ASP A 111 -14.17 13.09 1.86
C ASP A 111 -14.34 14.01 3.07
N ASN A 112 -14.76 13.45 4.22
CA ASN A 112 -14.81 14.12 5.53
C ASN A 112 -15.54 15.49 5.55
N GLY A 113 -16.64 15.63 4.80
CA GLY A 113 -17.46 16.85 4.72
C GLY A 113 -17.20 17.67 3.46
N ASP A 114 -16.17 17.38 2.71
CA ASP A 114 -15.90 17.88 1.37
C ASP A 114 -16.24 16.81 0.32
N ILE A 115 -16.28 17.19 -0.93
CA ILE A 115 -16.60 16.29 -2.04
C ILE A 115 -15.58 16.48 -3.15
N TRP A 116 -15.05 15.38 -3.66
CA TRP A 116 -14.31 15.34 -4.91
C TRP A 116 -15.28 15.15 -6.06
N VAL A 117 -15.10 15.90 -7.15
CA VAL A 117 -15.91 15.82 -8.37
C VAL A 117 -15.02 15.93 -9.60
N ALA A 118 -15.45 15.34 -10.71
CA ALA A 118 -14.68 15.34 -11.95
C ALA A 118 -15.49 15.88 -13.13
N THR A 119 -14.82 16.43 -14.14
CA THR A 119 -15.43 16.82 -15.43
C THR A 119 -15.20 15.73 -16.47
N TYR A 120 -16.26 15.27 -17.16
CA TYR A 120 -16.16 14.16 -18.10
C TYR A 120 -16.10 14.58 -19.59
N TYR A 121 -16.33 15.84 -19.93
CA TYR A 121 -16.39 16.30 -21.32
C TYR A 121 -15.50 17.52 -21.60
N ASP A 122 -14.55 17.77 -20.75
CA ASP A 122 -13.53 18.80 -20.95
C ASP A 122 -12.34 18.18 -21.70
N PRO A 123 -11.83 18.80 -22.76
CA PRO A 123 -10.66 18.26 -23.47
C PRO A 123 -9.45 17.96 -22.60
N ASP A 124 -9.39 18.53 -21.42
CA ASP A 124 -8.26 18.36 -20.50
C ASP A 124 -8.62 17.55 -19.23
N GLY A 125 -9.91 17.18 -18.97
CA GLY A 125 -10.36 16.49 -17.77
C GLY A 125 -9.84 17.11 -16.47
N HIS A 126 -10.72 17.47 -15.52
CA HIS A 126 -10.31 18.03 -14.23
C HIS A 126 -10.98 17.32 -13.07
N ILE A 127 -10.28 17.26 -11.95
CA ILE A 127 -10.78 16.80 -10.67
C ILE A 127 -10.72 17.97 -9.69
N TYR A 128 -11.84 18.26 -9.03
CA TYR A 128 -11.98 19.33 -8.06
C TYR A 128 -12.35 18.78 -6.69
N LYS A 129 -11.73 19.32 -5.63
CA LYS A 129 -12.28 19.21 -4.28
C LYS A 129 -13.14 20.43 -3.99
N VAL A 130 -14.38 20.22 -3.59
CA VAL A 130 -15.34 21.29 -3.26
C VAL A 130 -15.89 21.12 -1.85
N ASN A 131 -16.18 22.21 -1.17
CA ASN A 131 -16.91 22.18 0.10
C ASN A 131 -18.42 22.04 -0.13
N SER A 132 -19.21 21.88 0.93
CA SER A 132 -20.68 21.78 0.92
C SER A 132 -21.42 22.99 0.35
N LEU A 133 -20.72 24.06 -0.04
CA LEU A 133 -21.26 25.23 -0.72
C LEU A 133 -20.87 25.29 -2.20
N GLY A 134 -20.17 24.28 -2.72
CA GLY A 134 -19.66 24.23 -4.09
C GLY A 134 -18.42 25.09 -4.36
N ASN A 135 -17.75 25.63 -3.31
CA ASN A 135 -16.51 26.38 -3.51
C ASN A 135 -15.34 25.43 -3.70
N ILE A 136 -14.53 25.67 -4.73
CA ILE A 136 -13.32 24.90 -5.03
C ILE A 136 -12.29 25.12 -3.92
N LEU A 137 -11.80 24.04 -3.34
CA LEU A 137 -10.73 24.01 -2.34
C LEU A 137 -9.40 23.60 -2.97
N GLN A 138 -9.45 22.70 -3.95
CA GLN A 138 -8.29 22.16 -4.67
C GLN A 138 -8.73 21.74 -6.08
N ASP A 139 -7.81 21.79 -7.04
CA ASP A 139 -8.02 21.26 -8.39
C ASP A 139 -6.72 20.75 -8.99
N PHE A 140 -6.84 19.73 -9.84
CA PHE A 140 -5.74 19.19 -10.66
C PHE A 140 -6.29 18.52 -11.93
N PRO A 141 -5.46 18.38 -12.99
CA PRO A 141 -5.87 17.65 -14.18
C PRO A 141 -6.07 16.17 -13.87
N ALA A 142 -7.11 15.56 -14.45
CA ALA A 142 -7.30 14.12 -14.39
C ALA A 142 -6.23 13.39 -15.22
N PRO A 143 -5.90 12.12 -14.90
CA PRO A 143 -4.95 11.32 -15.68
C PRO A 143 -5.36 11.10 -17.13
N ASP A 144 -6.66 11.08 -17.40
CA ASP A 144 -7.24 11.01 -18.72
C ASP A 144 -8.43 11.99 -18.86
N ASN A 145 -8.96 12.17 -20.05
CA ASN A 145 -9.96 13.20 -20.37
C ASN A 145 -11.43 12.76 -20.23
N GLN A 146 -11.68 11.56 -19.72
CA GLN A 146 -13.04 11.00 -19.57
C GLN A 146 -13.29 10.40 -18.18
N PRO A 147 -12.95 11.09 -17.09
CA PRO A 147 -13.28 10.62 -15.75
C PRO A 147 -14.81 10.50 -15.62
N TRP A 148 -15.28 9.31 -15.24
CA TRP A 148 -16.71 9.07 -15.09
C TRP A 148 -17.14 9.06 -13.64
N ASP A 149 -16.53 8.24 -12.78
CA ASP A 149 -16.82 8.19 -11.35
C ASP A 149 -15.56 8.20 -10.50
N LEU A 150 -15.70 8.55 -9.23
CA LEU A 150 -14.64 8.67 -8.26
C LEU A 150 -15.01 7.93 -6.97
N CYS A 151 -14.02 7.35 -6.29
CA CYS A 151 -14.15 6.94 -4.89
C CYS A 151 -12.87 7.14 -4.09
N MET A 152 -13.02 7.23 -2.76
CA MET A 152 -11.88 7.34 -1.85
C MET A 152 -11.37 5.97 -1.42
N GLU A 153 -10.04 5.79 -1.41
CA GLU A 153 -9.31 4.76 -0.67
C GLU A 153 -8.27 5.45 0.22
N ASN A 154 -8.58 5.69 1.48
CA ASN A 154 -7.75 6.48 2.41
C ASN A 154 -7.44 7.90 1.85
N ASP A 155 -6.17 8.21 1.61
CA ASP A 155 -5.71 9.49 1.04
C ASP A 155 -5.58 9.45 -0.50
N TYR A 156 -6.16 8.46 -1.17
CA TYR A 156 -6.13 8.30 -2.62
C TYR A 156 -7.52 8.33 -3.22
N LEU A 157 -7.62 8.85 -4.44
CA LEU A 157 -8.79 8.73 -5.30
C LEU A 157 -8.62 7.60 -6.30
N TRP A 158 -9.65 6.78 -6.45
CA TRP A 158 -9.83 5.97 -7.64
C TRP A 158 -10.74 6.68 -8.61
N MET A 159 -10.43 6.56 -9.89
CA MET A 159 -11.19 7.14 -11.00
C MET A 159 -11.49 6.06 -12.03
N ALA A 160 -12.74 5.92 -12.41
CA ALA A 160 -13.16 5.14 -13.56
C ALA A 160 -13.09 6.03 -14.82
N ASP A 161 -12.42 5.55 -15.87
CA ASP A 161 -12.35 6.24 -17.16
C ASP A 161 -13.21 5.51 -18.18
N TYR A 162 -14.33 6.10 -18.51
CA TYR A 162 -15.38 5.49 -19.32
C TYR A 162 -14.89 5.06 -20.71
N TRP A 163 -14.19 5.90 -21.45
CA TRP A 163 -13.73 5.56 -22.80
C TRP A 163 -12.32 5.00 -22.87
N GLY A 164 -11.56 5.15 -21.81
CA GLY A 164 -10.21 4.61 -21.73
C GLY A 164 -10.16 3.15 -21.32
N ASP A 165 -11.30 2.54 -20.92
CA ASP A 165 -11.37 1.17 -20.38
C ASP A 165 -10.34 0.97 -19.25
N ALA A 166 -10.22 1.96 -18.35
CA ALA A 166 -9.19 1.98 -17.33
C ALA A 166 -9.68 2.50 -15.98
N LEU A 167 -8.97 2.10 -14.94
CA LEU A 167 -9.14 2.60 -13.59
C LEU A 167 -7.80 3.19 -13.12
N TYR A 168 -7.84 4.38 -12.55
CA TYR A 168 -6.66 5.12 -12.12
C TYR A 168 -6.69 5.38 -10.63
N LYS A 169 -5.55 5.18 -9.94
CA LYS A 169 -5.33 5.60 -8.56
C LYS A 169 -4.50 6.87 -8.55
N ILE A 170 -4.96 7.89 -7.83
CA ILE A 170 -4.46 9.26 -7.86
C ILE A 170 -4.16 9.71 -6.43
N ASP A 171 -3.03 10.35 -6.20
CA ASP A 171 -2.72 10.99 -4.94
C ASP A 171 -3.56 12.26 -4.76
N THR A 172 -4.25 12.39 -3.62
CA THR A 172 -5.10 13.56 -3.35
C THR A 172 -4.31 14.82 -2.99
N GLU A 173 -3.02 14.72 -2.66
CA GLU A 173 -2.20 15.87 -2.29
C GLU A 173 -1.80 16.69 -3.52
N ASP A 174 -1.41 16.04 -4.62
CA ASP A 174 -0.87 16.73 -5.79
C ASP A 174 -1.46 16.30 -7.14
N GLY A 175 -2.38 15.32 -7.16
CA GLY A 175 -3.00 14.80 -8.38
C GLY A 175 -2.10 13.83 -9.17
N SER A 176 -0.99 13.38 -8.60
CA SER A 176 -0.09 12.46 -9.28
C SER A 176 -0.72 11.08 -9.48
N LEU A 177 -0.49 10.49 -10.66
CA LEU A 177 -0.92 9.13 -10.96
C LEU A 177 -0.03 8.13 -10.20
N ILE A 178 -0.65 7.31 -9.35
CA ILE A 178 0.03 6.26 -8.58
C ILE A 178 0.00 4.93 -9.34
N GLU A 179 -1.18 4.50 -9.78
CA GLU A 179 -1.39 3.21 -10.46
C GLU A 179 -2.46 3.33 -11.54
N SER A 180 -2.39 2.45 -12.55
CA SER A 180 -3.43 2.33 -13.57
C SER A 180 -3.65 0.87 -13.92
N TYR A 181 -4.91 0.50 -14.16
CA TYR A 181 -5.33 -0.85 -14.50
C TYR A 181 -6.33 -0.82 -15.66
N ALA A 182 -6.23 -1.77 -16.58
CA ALA A 182 -7.27 -1.99 -17.58
C ALA A 182 -8.50 -2.59 -16.89
N SER A 183 -9.71 -2.11 -17.23
CA SER A 183 -10.96 -2.73 -16.77
C SER A 183 -11.18 -4.08 -17.49
N GLU A 184 -11.88 -5.01 -16.86
CA GLU A 184 -12.29 -6.28 -17.50
C GLU A 184 -13.44 -6.04 -18.49
N GLY A 185 -14.40 -5.19 -18.10
CA GLY A 185 -15.50 -4.75 -18.98
C GLY A 185 -15.12 -3.50 -19.77
N VAL A 186 -15.97 -3.12 -20.71
CA VAL A 186 -15.85 -1.88 -21.48
C VAL A 186 -16.65 -0.77 -20.79
N ASP A 187 -16.21 0.48 -20.98
CA ASP A 187 -16.91 1.66 -20.46
C ASP A 187 -17.12 1.58 -18.93
N PRO A 188 -16.05 1.44 -18.08
CA PRO A 188 -16.20 1.40 -16.63
C PRO A 188 -16.84 2.70 -16.15
N ALA A 189 -17.93 2.55 -15.39
CA ALA A 189 -18.77 3.67 -14.96
C ALA A 189 -18.68 3.89 -13.45
N GLY A 190 -19.55 3.27 -12.63
CA GLY A 190 -19.50 3.45 -11.18
C GLY A 190 -18.29 2.77 -10.53
N ILE A 191 -17.72 3.40 -9.50
CA ILE A 191 -16.60 2.85 -8.72
C ILE A 191 -16.76 3.14 -7.24
N VAL A 192 -16.47 2.17 -6.36
CA VAL A 192 -16.51 2.35 -4.91
C VAL A 192 -15.53 1.41 -4.20
N PHE A 193 -14.94 1.88 -3.10
CA PHE A 193 -14.10 1.07 -2.22
C PHE A 193 -14.85 0.72 -0.95
N ASP A 194 -14.95 -0.60 -0.60
CA ASP A 194 -15.71 -1.07 0.57
C ASP A 194 -14.88 -1.18 1.86
N GLY A 195 -13.63 -0.68 1.82
CA GLY A 195 -12.66 -0.80 2.91
C GLY A 195 -11.72 -2.00 2.76
N THR A 196 -12.00 -2.91 1.82
CA THR A 196 -11.21 -4.11 1.53
C THR A 196 -11.06 -4.34 0.04
N TYR A 197 -12.14 -4.24 -0.71
CA TYR A 197 -12.22 -4.50 -2.13
C TYR A 197 -12.61 -3.24 -2.88
N LEU A 198 -12.08 -3.09 -4.08
CA LEU A 198 -12.58 -2.12 -5.04
C LEU A 198 -13.71 -2.78 -5.84
N TRP A 199 -14.81 -2.06 -5.99
CA TRP A 199 -15.92 -2.46 -6.81
C TRP A 199 -16.09 -1.46 -7.94
N TYR A 200 -16.33 -1.94 -9.14
CA TYR A 200 -16.72 -1.09 -10.26
C TYR A 200 -17.76 -1.79 -11.13
N CYS A 201 -18.58 -1.03 -11.82
CA CYS A 201 -19.47 -1.56 -12.84
C CYS A 201 -19.03 -1.08 -14.22
N ASP A 202 -19.34 -1.90 -15.23
CA ASP A 202 -19.32 -1.45 -16.61
C ASP A 202 -20.72 -0.93 -17.01
N ASN A 203 -20.76 -0.15 -18.09
CA ASN A 203 -21.98 0.28 -18.74
C ASN A 203 -21.92 -0.22 -20.18
N GLY A 204 -22.15 -1.53 -20.35
CA GLY A 204 -21.93 -2.28 -21.59
C GLY A 204 -22.49 -1.58 -22.83
N GLN A 205 -21.65 -1.46 -23.86
CA GLN A 205 -22.04 -0.82 -25.13
C GLN A 205 -23.28 -1.48 -25.75
N ASP A 206 -24.18 -0.69 -26.28
CA ASP A 206 -25.31 -1.12 -27.12
C ASP A 206 -26.36 -2.02 -26.42
N TYR A 207 -26.83 -1.67 -25.22
CA TYR A 207 -27.90 -2.40 -24.52
C TYR A 207 -27.51 -3.85 -24.16
N GLN A 208 -26.24 -4.05 -23.81
CA GLN A 208 -25.74 -5.30 -23.24
C GLN A 208 -25.95 -5.30 -21.73
N GLN A 209 -25.94 -6.50 -21.15
CA GLN A 209 -26.04 -6.68 -19.71
C GLN A 209 -24.83 -6.07 -19.00
N ASP A 210 -25.08 -5.22 -18.01
CA ASP A 210 -24.04 -4.63 -17.18
C ASP A 210 -23.58 -5.58 -16.08
N PHE A 211 -22.33 -5.47 -15.72
CA PHE A 211 -21.71 -6.29 -14.70
C PHE A 211 -21.08 -5.43 -13.60
N LEU A 212 -21.13 -5.97 -12.40
CA LEU A 212 -20.43 -5.48 -11.23
C LEU A 212 -19.24 -6.39 -10.93
N TYR A 213 -18.06 -5.83 -10.86
CA TYR A 213 -16.82 -6.54 -10.61
C TYR A 213 -16.33 -6.26 -9.20
N LYS A 214 -15.99 -7.31 -8.45
CA LYS A 214 -15.32 -7.24 -7.17
C LYS A 214 -13.83 -7.49 -7.36
N VAL A 215 -13.03 -6.52 -7.02
CA VAL A 215 -11.58 -6.55 -7.22
C VAL A 215 -10.86 -6.62 -5.89
N ASP A 216 -10.05 -7.66 -5.73
CA ASP A 216 -9.00 -7.67 -4.73
C ASP A 216 -7.83 -6.86 -5.27
N LEU A 217 -7.52 -5.74 -4.63
CA LEU A 217 -6.40 -4.89 -5.00
C LEU A 217 -5.05 -5.55 -4.63
N GLY A 218 -5.08 -6.78 -4.08
CA GLY A 218 -3.92 -7.36 -3.42
C GLY A 218 -3.48 -6.38 -2.33
N GLY A 219 -3.55 -6.71 -1.06
CA GLY A 219 -3.17 -5.77 0.01
C GLY A 219 -1.87 -5.07 -0.32
N GLU A 220 -1.69 -3.83 0.14
CA GLU A 220 -0.33 -3.30 0.23
C GLU A 220 0.47 -4.39 0.91
N GLY A 221 1.36 -5.01 0.16
CA GLY A 221 2.10 -6.14 0.67
C GLY A 221 2.70 -5.73 2.02
N THR A 222 2.60 -6.57 3.02
CA THR A 222 3.29 -6.31 4.27
C THR A 222 4.70 -6.85 4.16
N PRO A 223 5.73 -6.06 4.45
CA PRO A 223 7.07 -6.60 4.58
C PRO A 223 7.12 -7.59 5.75
N GLY A 224 7.96 -8.60 5.64
CA GLY A 224 8.14 -9.60 6.69
C GLY A 224 9.60 -9.97 6.84
N ILE A 225 10.22 -9.63 7.99
CA ILE A 225 11.61 -9.98 8.26
C ILE A 225 11.73 -11.41 8.79
N ASN A 226 12.67 -12.17 8.22
CA ASN A 226 13.08 -13.46 8.75
C ASN A 226 14.62 -13.54 8.75
N LEU A 227 15.20 -13.78 9.91
CA LEU A 227 16.63 -13.92 10.10
C LEU A 227 17.05 -15.38 9.97
N GLY A 228 18.17 -15.66 9.30
CA GLY A 228 18.70 -17.01 9.13
C GLY A 228 19.15 -17.67 10.44
N PHE A 229 19.40 -16.86 11.48
CA PHE A 229 19.67 -17.31 12.84
C PHE A 229 19.34 -16.20 13.84
N ASP A 230 19.01 -16.57 15.08
CA ASP A 230 18.76 -15.70 16.22
C ASP A 230 19.91 -15.68 17.24
N GLU A 231 20.87 -16.57 17.07
CA GLU A 231 22.12 -16.61 17.84
C GLU A 231 23.31 -17.05 16.96
N PHE A 232 24.48 -16.49 17.23
CA PHE A 232 25.73 -16.89 16.58
C PHE A 232 26.92 -16.78 17.51
N ASN A 233 27.81 -17.79 17.47
CA ASN A 233 29.03 -17.81 18.26
C ASN A 233 30.27 -17.90 17.35
N PHE A 234 31.07 -16.84 17.37
CA PHE A 234 32.32 -16.72 16.60
C PHE A 234 33.44 -17.66 17.08
N GLY A 235 33.23 -18.29 18.26
CA GLY A 235 34.26 -19.14 18.86
C GLY A 235 35.48 -18.35 19.36
N GLN A 236 36.66 -18.93 19.28
CA GLN A 236 37.92 -18.30 19.72
C GLN A 236 38.54 -17.49 18.57
N VAL A 237 38.78 -16.21 18.80
CA VAL A 237 39.42 -15.30 17.85
C VAL A 237 40.64 -14.66 18.51
N ILE A 238 41.77 -14.58 17.81
CA ILE A 238 42.98 -13.95 18.34
C ILE A 238 42.71 -12.44 18.52
N VAL A 239 43.12 -11.89 19.67
CA VAL A 239 42.98 -10.47 19.98
C VAL A 239 43.63 -9.62 18.89
N GLY A 240 42.82 -8.69 18.29
CA GLY A 240 43.23 -7.86 17.18
C GLY A 240 43.09 -8.48 15.79
N GLU A 241 42.60 -9.72 15.68
CA GLU A 241 42.22 -10.36 14.43
C GLU A 241 40.71 -10.31 14.28
N GLN A 242 40.24 -10.38 13.00
CA GLN A 242 38.82 -10.33 12.65
C GLN A 242 38.28 -11.72 12.32
N SER A 243 37.01 -11.94 12.68
CA SER A 243 36.20 -13.08 12.24
C SER A 243 34.89 -12.62 11.68
N LEU A 244 34.53 -13.09 10.50
CA LEU A 244 33.34 -12.63 9.76
C LEU A 244 32.31 -13.75 9.66
N THR A 245 31.03 -13.36 9.69
CA THR A 245 29.92 -14.23 9.32
C THR A 245 28.87 -13.42 8.56
N ASP A 246 28.09 -14.08 7.74
CA ASP A 246 26.98 -13.46 7.02
C ASP A 246 25.65 -13.92 7.61
N LEU A 247 24.83 -12.96 8.06
CA LEU A 247 23.45 -13.19 8.48
C LEU A 247 22.53 -13.08 7.26
N PRO A 248 21.87 -14.18 6.84
CA PRO A 248 20.81 -14.08 5.85
C PRO A 248 19.60 -13.35 6.44
N VAL A 249 19.12 -12.32 5.73
CA VAL A 249 17.88 -11.61 6.01
C VAL A 249 16.96 -11.83 4.84
N THR A 250 15.86 -12.53 5.04
CA THR A 250 14.88 -12.87 4.01
C THR A 250 13.62 -12.04 4.21
N ASN A 251 13.13 -11.41 3.14
CA ASN A 251 11.81 -10.84 3.13
C ASN A 251 10.79 -11.95 2.85
N THR A 252 10.03 -12.34 3.87
CA THR A 252 8.95 -13.34 3.77
C THR A 252 7.60 -12.70 3.51
N GLY A 253 7.57 -11.38 3.45
CA GLY A 253 6.37 -10.59 3.17
C GLY A 253 6.07 -10.47 1.67
N THR A 254 5.09 -9.65 1.36
CA THR A 254 4.61 -9.36 0.00
C THR A 254 4.92 -7.93 -0.45
N ALA A 255 5.44 -7.06 0.45
CA ALA A 255 5.99 -5.73 0.13
C ALA A 255 7.50 -5.69 0.36
N ASP A 256 8.15 -4.65 -0.12
CA ASP A 256 9.58 -4.39 0.07
C ASP A 256 9.92 -4.24 1.55
N LEU A 257 10.85 -5.07 2.02
CA LEU A 257 11.41 -4.97 3.37
C LEU A 257 12.55 -3.95 3.36
N GLU A 258 12.42 -2.91 4.15
CA GLU A 258 13.44 -1.87 4.31
C GLU A 258 14.11 -2.01 5.68
N ILE A 259 15.43 -2.20 5.68
CA ILE A 259 16.25 -2.21 6.90
C ILE A 259 16.82 -0.81 7.13
N TYR A 260 16.42 -0.19 8.25
CA TYR A 260 16.81 1.19 8.59
C TYR A 260 18.12 1.26 9.34
N SER A 261 18.35 0.30 10.25
CA SER A 261 19.54 0.31 11.11
C SER A 261 19.97 -1.09 11.57
N VAL A 262 21.25 -1.22 11.82
CA VAL A 262 21.89 -2.37 12.51
C VAL A 262 22.76 -1.80 13.61
N VAL A 263 22.46 -2.16 14.86
CA VAL A 263 23.13 -1.64 16.06
C VAL A 263 23.65 -2.78 16.92
N PHE A 264 24.88 -2.66 17.42
CA PHE A 264 25.50 -3.62 18.31
C PHE A 264 25.61 -3.07 19.73
N SER A 265 25.40 -3.91 20.74
CA SER A 265 25.45 -3.52 22.16
C SER A 265 26.87 -3.26 22.67
N ILE A 266 27.90 -3.74 21.99
CA ILE A 266 29.32 -3.51 22.33
C ILE A 266 30.13 -3.24 21.05
N PRO A 267 31.23 -2.46 21.14
CA PRO A 267 31.98 -1.98 19.98
C PRO A 267 32.86 -3.03 19.29
N GLN A 268 33.06 -4.22 19.88
CA GLN A 268 33.86 -5.33 19.30
C GLN A 268 33.11 -6.02 18.15
N TYR A 269 31.84 -5.70 17.95
CA TYR A 269 31.07 -6.12 16.80
C TYR A 269 30.76 -4.94 15.90
N SER A 270 30.84 -5.17 14.59
CA SER A 270 30.52 -4.16 13.59
C SER A 270 29.92 -4.77 12.33
N SER A 271 29.41 -3.95 11.42
CA SER A 271 28.94 -4.36 10.11
C SER A 271 29.27 -3.28 9.08
N THR A 272 29.44 -3.69 7.82
CA THR A 272 29.60 -2.78 6.69
C THR A 272 28.27 -2.30 6.12
N PHE A 273 27.17 -2.61 6.81
CA PHE A 273 25.80 -2.21 6.41
C PHE A 273 25.69 -0.71 6.15
N GLN A 274 24.99 -0.35 5.04
CA GLN A 274 24.66 1.02 4.71
C GLN A 274 23.13 1.16 4.57
N PRO A 275 22.47 1.98 5.38
CA PRO A 275 21.03 2.19 5.31
C PRO A 275 20.66 3.14 4.14
N PRO A 276 19.44 2.97 3.53
CA PRO A 276 18.54 1.85 3.71
C PRO A 276 18.95 0.64 2.86
N LEU A 277 18.70 -0.58 3.34
CA LEU A 277 18.76 -1.78 2.52
C LEU A 277 17.35 -2.24 2.19
N ILE A 278 17.02 -2.31 0.90
CA ILE A 278 15.72 -2.77 0.41
C ILE A 278 15.86 -4.22 -0.05
N ILE A 279 14.97 -5.10 0.43
CA ILE A 279 14.90 -6.51 0.08
C ILE A 279 13.53 -6.78 -0.52
N LEU A 280 13.47 -7.16 -1.80
CA LEU A 280 12.21 -7.44 -2.50
C LEU A 280 11.51 -8.69 -1.92
N PRO A 281 10.19 -8.84 -2.12
CA PRO A 281 9.45 -10.02 -1.66
C PRO A 281 10.10 -11.34 -2.08
N ASN A 282 10.23 -12.26 -1.12
CA ASN A 282 10.88 -13.58 -1.28
C ASN A 282 12.39 -13.55 -1.63
N GLU A 283 13.03 -12.39 -1.57
CA GLU A 283 14.48 -12.27 -1.73
C GLU A 283 15.21 -12.34 -0.39
N THR A 284 16.50 -12.65 -0.47
CA THR A 284 17.40 -12.72 0.70
C THR A 284 18.62 -11.84 0.47
N ALA A 285 18.90 -10.96 1.41
CA ALA A 285 20.15 -10.22 1.50
C ALA A 285 21.03 -10.78 2.62
N TYR A 286 22.31 -10.44 2.59
CA TYR A 286 23.29 -10.90 3.58
C TYR A 286 23.90 -9.70 4.30
N LEU A 287 23.78 -9.68 5.63
CA LEU A 287 24.42 -8.70 6.50
C LEU A 287 25.72 -9.31 7.05
N THR A 288 26.87 -8.81 6.62
CA THR A 288 28.17 -9.24 7.16
C THR A 288 28.35 -8.67 8.57
N ILE A 289 28.60 -9.55 9.52
CA ILE A 289 28.91 -9.24 10.92
C ILE A 289 30.38 -9.53 11.14
N ASP A 290 31.09 -8.56 11.70
CA ASP A 290 32.50 -8.63 12.04
C ASP A 290 32.69 -8.66 13.56
N PHE A 291 33.52 -9.56 14.05
CA PHE A 291 33.95 -9.65 15.45
C PHE A 291 35.46 -9.46 15.55
N GLU A 292 35.88 -8.42 16.26
CA GLU A 292 37.30 -8.11 16.54
C GLU A 292 37.49 -7.92 18.05
N PRO A 293 37.94 -8.98 18.79
CA PRO A 293 38.18 -8.83 20.23
C PRO A 293 39.41 -7.97 20.51
N ASP A 294 39.28 -7.03 21.46
CA ASP A 294 40.35 -6.13 21.92
C ASP A 294 41.10 -6.65 23.18
N SER A 295 40.60 -7.74 23.79
CA SER A 295 41.13 -8.30 25.02
C SER A 295 40.79 -9.80 25.15
N TYR A 296 41.43 -10.46 26.10
CA TYR A 296 41.12 -11.84 26.45
C TYR A 296 39.81 -11.93 27.22
N GLY A 297 38.93 -12.85 26.83
CA GLY A 297 37.68 -13.14 27.52
C GLY A 297 36.49 -13.29 26.62
N GLU A 298 35.30 -13.42 27.23
CA GLU A 298 34.02 -13.54 26.54
C GLU A 298 33.48 -12.16 26.16
N PHE A 299 32.82 -12.10 24.99
CA PHE A 299 32.18 -10.92 24.42
C PHE A 299 30.70 -11.19 24.06
N PRO A 300 29.81 -11.37 25.07
CA PRO A 300 28.39 -11.49 24.79
C PRO A 300 27.81 -10.15 24.33
N ALA A 301 27.01 -10.17 23.26
CA ALA A 301 26.40 -9.00 22.67
C ALA A 301 25.02 -9.31 22.10
N VAL A 302 24.28 -8.25 21.81
CA VAL A 302 23.06 -8.29 21.01
C VAL A 302 23.24 -7.34 19.83
N MET A 303 22.94 -7.84 18.65
CA MET A 303 22.72 -7.04 17.45
C MET A 303 21.22 -6.79 17.32
N THR A 304 20.81 -5.55 17.11
CA THR A 304 19.43 -5.15 16.86
C THR A 304 19.31 -4.64 15.43
N ILE A 305 18.34 -5.17 14.69
CA ILE A 305 17.98 -4.76 13.32
C ILE A 305 16.62 -4.08 13.39
N SER A 306 16.50 -2.86 12.85
CA SER A 306 15.22 -2.14 12.74
C SER A 306 14.76 -2.10 11.29
N SER A 307 13.47 -2.35 11.06
CA SER A 307 12.87 -2.45 9.72
C SER A 307 11.45 -1.87 9.67
N ASN A 308 10.85 -1.86 8.47
CA ASN A 308 9.45 -1.51 8.25
C ASN A 308 8.47 -2.69 8.44
N ASP A 309 8.93 -3.87 8.93
CA ASP A 309 8.01 -4.95 9.28
C ASP A 309 7.06 -4.50 10.39
N PRO A 310 5.72 -4.45 10.17
CA PRO A 310 4.78 -3.95 11.16
C PRO A 310 4.56 -4.92 12.34
N VAL A 311 4.94 -6.18 12.19
CA VAL A 311 4.81 -7.21 13.24
C VAL A 311 6.08 -7.27 14.07
N ASN A 312 7.25 -7.22 13.42
CA ASN A 312 8.57 -7.32 14.02
C ASN A 312 9.44 -6.12 13.59
N PRO A 313 9.12 -4.89 14.03
CA PRO A 313 9.86 -3.69 13.62
C PRO A 313 11.30 -3.67 14.16
N GLU A 314 11.58 -4.46 15.19
CA GLU A 314 12.92 -4.69 15.74
C GLU A 314 13.15 -6.16 16.00
N GLU A 315 14.22 -6.71 15.42
CA GLU A 315 14.68 -8.09 15.63
C GLU A 315 16.06 -8.11 16.25
N GLY A 316 16.28 -9.07 17.16
CA GLY A 316 17.51 -9.21 17.92
C GLY A 316 18.26 -10.50 17.60
N VAL A 317 19.58 -10.42 17.42
CA VAL A 317 20.46 -11.57 17.30
C VAL A 317 21.44 -11.60 18.46
N SER A 318 21.47 -12.71 19.20
CA SER A 318 22.43 -12.94 20.27
C SER A 318 23.80 -13.33 19.68
N LEU A 319 24.83 -12.56 20.01
CA LEU A 319 26.18 -12.78 19.55
C LEU A 319 27.11 -13.18 20.72
N ASN A 320 28.02 -14.09 20.47
CA ASN A 320 29.10 -14.39 21.40
C ASN A 320 30.39 -14.68 20.64
N GLY A 321 31.53 -14.42 21.30
CA GLY A 321 32.85 -14.72 20.83
C GLY A 321 33.83 -14.72 22.00
N PHE A 322 34.99 -15.32 21.85
CA PHE A 322 36.01 -15.37 22.88
C PHE A 322 37.37 -14.91 22.34
N GLY A 323 37.90 -13.84 22.92
CA GLY A 323 39.23 -13.32 22.60
C GLY A 323 40.32 -14.18 23.24
N ILE A 324 41.27 -14.66 22.45
CA ILE A 324 42.45 -15.38 22.92
C ILE A 324 43.72 -14.63 22.53
N PHE A 325 44.78 -14.80 23.30
CA PHE A 325 46.12 -14.37 22.86
C PHE A 325 46.74 -15.43 21.96
N GLN A 326 47.49 -14.96 20.96
CA GLN A 326 48.29 -15.86 20.14
C GLN A 326 49.31 -16.61 21.02
N GLU A 327 49.30 -17.92 20.97
CA GLU A 327 50.36 -18.70 21.66
C GLU A 327 51.71 -18.38 21.03
N GLN A 328 52.66 -17.95 21.88
CA GLN A 328 54.04 -17.76 21.44
C GLN A 328 54.78 -19.05 21.58
N ASP A 329 55.24 -19.63 20.49
CA ASP A 329 56.14 -20.75 20.49
C ASP A 329 57.52 -20.29 20.97
N ILE A 330 57.92 -20.72 22.17
CA ILE A 330 59.27 -20.52 22.66
C ILE A 330 60.16 -21.68 22.17
N ALA A 331 60.98 -21.44 21.17
CA ALA A 331 62.00 -22.34 20.77
C ALA A 331 63.20 -22.22 21.70
N VAL A 332 63.38 -23.21 22.58
CA VAL A 332 64.57 -23.28 23.42
C VAL A 332 65.69 -23.99 22.65
N PHE A 333 66.73 -23.23 22.37
CA PHE A 333 67.93 -23.82 21.72
C PHE A 333 69.19 -23.48 22.51
N PRO A 334 69.99 -24.46 22.86
CA PRO A 334 69.89 -25.92 22.59
C PRO A 334 68.89 -26.61 23.53
N THR A 335 68.24 -27.68 23.06
CA THR A 335 67.25 -28.47 23.80
C THR A 335 67.92 -29.36 24.85
N GLU A 336 69.22 -29.56 24.73
CA GLU A 336 70.06 -30.23 25.71
C GLU A 336 71.38 -29.47 25.93
N ILE A 337 71.72 -29.27 27.17
CA ILE A 337 73.05 -28.76 27.57
C ILE A 337 73.82 -29.92 28.20
N ASN A 338 74.80 -30.39 27.46
CA ASN A 338 75.72 -31.46 27.98
C ASN A 338 76.95 -30.84 28.65
N PHE A 339 77.04 -30.93 29.94
CA PHE A 339 78.13 -30.33 30.70
C PHE A 339 79.40 -31.22 30.65
N GLY A 340 79.34 -32.30 29.89
CA GLY A 340 80.50 -33.29 29.88
C GLY A 340 80.76 -33.92 31.21
N ASN A 341 81.93 -34.58 31.31
CA ASN A 341 82.41 -35.19 32.58
C ASN A 341 83.01 -34.10 33.49
N ILE A 342 82.27 -33.72 34.54
CA ILE A 342 82.77 -32.75 35.53
C ILE A 342 83.44 -33.52 36.67
N ARG A 343 84.71 -33.21 36.98
CA ARG A 343 85.39 -33.76 38.18
C ARG A 343 84.75 -33.21 39.44
N VAL A 344 84.35 -34.08 40.36
CA VAL A 344 83.87 -33.71 41.68
C VAL A 344 84.96 -32.93 42.42
N GLY A 345 84.65 -31.65 42.78
CA GLY A 345 85.57 -30.78 43.48
C GLY A 345 86.37 -29.77 42.62
N ALA A 346 86.22 -29.76 41.30
CA ALA A 346 86.77 -28.71 40.44
C ALA A 346 85.82 -27.47 40.39
N VAL A 347 86.28 -26.28 40.77
CA VAL A 347 85.60 -25.04 40.54
C VAL A 347 85.93 -24.62 39.11
N THR A 348 84.95 -24.67 38.19
CA THR A 348 85.07 -24.04 36.86
C THR A 348 84.62 -22.64 36.96
N GLY A 349 85.50 -21.68 36.66
CA GLY A 349 85.17 -20.25 36.57
C GLY A 349 84.39 -19.89 35.32
#